data_bdc032fa6f3be56abbd86082b30e832f
#
_entry.id   bdc032fa6f3be56abbd86082b30e832f
#
_cell.length_a   1.000
_cell.length_b   1.000
_cell.length_c   1.000
_cell.angle_alpha   90.00
_cell.angle_beta   90.00
_cell.angle_gamma   90.00
#
_symmetry.space_group_name_H-M   'P 1'
#
loop_
_entity.id
_entity.type
_entity.pdbx_description
1 polymer ?
#
loop_
_entity_poly.entity_id
_entity_poly.type
_entity_poly.pdbx_seq_one_letter_code
_entity_poly.pdbx_strand_id
1 'polypeptide(L)'
;MQNQLLLSLQDLQRHFMRCPQQLRNWMLLFRTIFLKPIPFFSLNVLKEYEHRQEKMESLAKKLEADTEELKMCLAEIDPLKESWLPKLRNLVAWINETFSHNFQEMAVAGEVSLDEHDKDFDQFGILTKVKFRQTGQLQVLSAHHQSGGEPSVSTILYLVSLQDLTNCQFRVVDEIKQGMDPVNERKMFQQLVRAASQPGTPQCFLLTPKLLPDLEYSEACSILNIMNGPWIKQPVKVWSNGECWRAVGGNCQ
;
A
#
# COMPACT_ATOMS: atom_id res chain seq x y z
N MET A 1 -21.94 -29.22 -12.24
CA MET A 1 -23.24 -29.86 -12.56
C MET A 1 -24.22 -28.90 -13.26
N GLN A 2 -24.35 -27.63 -12.90
CA GLN A 2 -25.28 -26.69 -13.55
C GLN A 2 -24.94 -26.40 -15.03
N ASN A 3 -23.66 -26.32 -15.40
CA ASN A 3 -23.26 -26.04 -16.80
C ASN A 3 -23.50 -27.22 -17.77
N GLN A 4 -23.57 -28.46 -17.28
CA GLN A 4 -23.90 -29.60 -18.13
C GLN A 4 -25.40 -29.72 -18.40
N LEU A 5 -26.23 -29.28 -17.48
CA LEU A 5 -27.70 -29.24 -17.65
C LEU A 5 -28.12 -28.13 -18.62
N LEU A 6 -27.45 -26.98 -18.63
CA LEU A 6 -27.70 -25.88 -19.56
C LEU A 6 -27.32 -26.24 -21.00
N LEU A 7 -26.20 -26.94 -21.20
CA LEU A 7 -25.80 -27.46 -22.53
C LEU A 7 -26.77 -28.49 -23.06
N SER A 8 -27.27 -29.40 -22.22
CA SER A 8 -28.24 -30.41 -22.63
C SER A 8 -29.61 -29.82 -22.99
N LEU A 9 -30.02 -28.72 -22.34
CA LEU A 9 -31.27 -28.01 -22.67
C LEU A 9 -31.16 -27.24 -23.99
N GLN A 10 -30.01 -26.65 -24.28
CA GLN A 10 -29.77 -25.96 -25.56
C GLN A 10 -29.68 -26.93 -26.73
N ASP A 11 -29.09 -28.11 -26.56
CA ASP A 11 -29.04 -29.13 -27.59
C ASP A 11 -30.39 -29.79 -27.81
N LEU A 12 -31.20 -30.03 -26.79
CA LEU A 12 -32.58 -30.42 -26.89
C LEU A 12 -33.42 -29.39 -27.68
N GLN A 13 -33.24 -28.09 -27.37
CA GLN A 13 -33.96 -27.02 -28.05
C GLN A 13 -33.59 -26.94 -29.54
N ARG A 14 -32.29 -27.12 -29.90
CA ARG A 14 -31.83 -27.20 -31.31
C ARG A 14 -32.34 -28.44 -32.03
N HIS A 15 -32.47 -29.56 -31.36
CA HIS A 15 -32.99 -30.80 -31.95
C HIS A 15 -34.51 -30.72 -32.23
N PHE A 16 -35.26 -30.05 -31.33
CA PHE A 16 -36.71 -29.82 -31.50
C PHE A 16 -37.05 -28.83 -32.61
N MET A 17 -36.17 -27.87 -32.92
CA MET A 17 -36.41 -26.88 -33.99
C MET A 17 -36.21 -27.45 -35.41
N ARG A 18 -35.63 -28.64 -35.56
CA ARG A 18 -35.32 -29.24 -36.89
C ARG A 18 -36.41 -30.10 -37.49
N CYS A 19 -37.47 -30.42 -36.76
CA CYS A 19 -38.54 -31.32 -37.27
C CYS A 19 -39.95 -30.87 -36.90
N PRO A 20 -40.57 -29.93 -37.62
CA PRO A 20 -41.90 -29.36 -37.31
C PRO A 20 -43.06 -30.38 -37.28
N GLN A 21 -42.95 -31.49 -38.03
CA GLN A 21 -43.99 -32.52 -38.05
C GLN A 21 -43.95 -33.42 -36.83
N GLN A 22 -42.80 -33.74 -36.29
CA GLN A 22 -42.70 -34.49 -35.06
C GLN A 22 -43.19 -33.68 -33.83
N LEU A 23 -42.99 -32.38 -33.82
CA LEU A 23 -43.53 -31.48 -32.81
C LEU A 23 -45.06 -31.46 -32.78
N ARG A 24 -45.72 -31.49 -33.94
CA ARG A 24 -47.19 -31.59 -33.98
C ARG A 24 -47.68 -32.91 -33.45
N ASN A 25 -47.02 -34.00 -33.79
CA ASN A 25 -47.39 -35.33 -33.31
C ASN A 25 -47.16 -35.46 -31.76
N TRP A 26 -46.05 -34.88 -31.27
CA TRP A 26 -45.77 -34.82 -29.84
C TRP A 26 -46.75 -33.90 -29.10
N MET A 27 -47.14 -32.77 -29.70
CA MET A 27 -48.17 -31.90 -29.13
C MET A 27 -49.54 -32.57 -29.08
N LEU A 28 -49.88 -33.35 -30.14
CA LEU A 28 -51.09 -34.10 -30.15
C LEU A 28 -51.06 -35.26 -29.13
N LEU A 29 -49.96 -35.96 -28.99
CA LEU A 29 -49.74 -37.00 -28.02
C LEU A 29 -49.75 -36.42 -26.58
N PHE A 30 -49.08 -35.28 -26.36
CA PHE A 30 -49.13 -34.55 -25.13
C PHE A 30 -50.54 -34.07 -24.77
N ARG A 31 -51.29 -33.60 -25.78
CA ARG A 31 -52.68 -33.17 -25.62
C ARG A 31 -53.63 -34.34 -25.31
N THR A 32 -53.36 -35.53 -25.82
CA THR A 32 -54.21 -36.74 -25.58
C THR A 32 -53.82 -37.46 -24.27
N ILE A 33 -52.55 -37.44 -23.87
CA ILE A 33 -52.09 -38.14 -22.68
C ILE A 33 -52.18 -37.25 -21.46
N PHE A 34 -51.94 -35.93 -21.58
CA PHE A 34 -51.94 -34.99 -20.46
C PHE A 34 -53.20 -34.14 -20.32
N LEU A 35 -54.13 -34.17 -21.31
CA LEU A 35 -55.43 -33.51 -21.15
C LEU A 35 -56.53 -34.45 -20.63
N LYS A 36 -56.20 -35.51 -19.88
CA LYS A 36 -57.10 -35.87 -18.83
C LYS A 36 -57.09 -34.70 -17.83
N PRO A 37 -58.24 -34.16 -17.46
CA PRO A 37 -58.26 -33.09 -16.45
C PRO A 37 -57.61 -33.69 -15.20
N ILE A 38 -56.35 -33.35 -14.94
CA ILE A 38 -55.77 -33.49 -13.62
C ILE A 38 -56.45 -32.39 -12.82
N PRO A 39 -57.45 -32.73 -12.01
CA PRO A 39 -58.30 -31.74 -11.33
C PRO A 39 -57.58 -31.09 -10.18
N PHE A 40 -56.25 -31.16 -10.17
CA PHE A 40 -55.43 -30.68 -9.07
C PHE A 40 -54.15 -29.95 -9.45
N PHE A 41 -54.09 -29.31 -10.63
CA PHE A 41 -53.14 -28.20 -10.76
C PHE A 41 -53.78 -27.02 -10.04
N SER A 42 -53.48 -27.00 -8.75
CA SER A 42 -53.93 -25.99 -7.83
C SER A 42 -53.80 -24.62 -8.46
N LEU A 43 -54.86 -23.83 -8.42
CA LEU A 43 -54.84 -22.40 -8.79
C LEU A 43 -53.66 -21.65 -8.15
N ASN A 44 -53.16 -22.20 -7.05
CA ASN A 44 -52.00 -21.72 -6.33
C ASN A 44 -50.66 -21.88 -7.10
N VAL A 45 -50.49 -22.96 -7.87
CA VAL A 45 -49.27 -23.19 -8.66
C VAL A 45 -49.20 -22.18 -9.81
N LEU A 46 -50.36 -21.89 -10.45
CA LEU A 46 -50.40 -20.88 -11.51
C LEU A 46 -50.09 -19.47 -10.94
N LYS A 47 -50.70 -19.14 -9.81
CA LYS A 47 -50.44 -17.88 -9.12
C LYS A 47 -48.98 -17.75 -8.65
N GLU A 48 -48.41 -18.87 -8.17
CA GLU A 48 -47.00 -18.90 -7.76
C GLU A 48 -46.05 -18.72 -8.98
N TYR A 49 -46.41 -19.33 -10.12
CA TYR A 49 -45.67 -19.15 -11.36
C TYR A 49 -45.72 -17.69 -11.84
N GLU A 50 -46.90 -17.08 -11.90
CA GLU A 50 -47.07 -15.67 -12.25
C GLU A 50 -46.29 -14.75 -11.30
N HIS A 51 -46.39 -15.00 -10.01
CA HIS A 51 -45.63 -14.21 -9.02
C HIS A 51 -44.09 -14.35 -9.20
N ARG A 52 -43.61 -15.57 -9.50
CA ARG A 52 -42.18 -15.77 -9.79
C ARG A 52 -41.76 -15.11 -11.08
N GLN A 53 -42.59 -15.11 -12.10
CA GLN A 53 -42.33 -14.41 -13.35
C GLN A 53 -42.27 -12.90 -13.14
N GLU A 54 -43.21 -12.30 -12.46
CA GLU A 54 -43.20 -10.88 -12.11
C GLU A 54 -41.96 -10.52 -11.30
N LYS A 55 -41.58 -11.39 -10.35
CA LYS A 55 -40.36 -11.20 -9.57
C LYS A 55 -39.09 -11.27 -10.43
N MET A 56 -39.03 -12.22 -11.38
CA MET A 56 -37.90 -12.29 -12.32
C MET A 56 -37.83 -11.06 -13.20
N GLU A 57 -38.94 -10.57 -13.72
CA GLU A 57 -38.96 -9.34 -14.53
C GLU A 57 -38.54 -8.10 -13.72
N SER A 58 -38.99 -8.02 -12.46
CA SER A 58 -38.59 -6.91 -11.58
C SER A 58 -37.10 -6.97 -11.24
N LEU A 59 -36.55 -8.18 -11.00
CA LEU A 59 -35.13 -8.38 -10.75
C LEU A 59 -34.28 -8.09 -12.00
N ALA A 60 -34.76 -8.50 -13.19
CA ALA A 60 -34.08 -8.20 -14.44
C ALA A 60 -33.97 -6.69 -14.69
N LYS A 61 -35.07 -5.94 -14.44
CA LYS A 61 -35.06 -4.47 -14.55
C LYS A 61 -34.10 -3.82 -13.54
N LYS A 62 -34.08 -4.33 -12.30
CA LYS A 62 -33.11 -3.83 -11.30
C LYS A 62 -31.67 -4.11 -11.73
N LEU A 63 -31.40 -5.33 -12.18
CA LEU A 63 -30.05 -5.70 -12.64
C LEU A 63 -29.60 -4.82 -13.80
N GLU A 64 -30.51 -4.50 -14.73
CA GLU A 64 -30.19 -3.61 -15.86
C GLU A 64 -29.90 -2.19 -15.38
N ALA A 65 -30.71 -1.65 -14.44
CA ALA A 65 -30.48 -0.35 -13.83
C ALA A 65 -29.17 -0.29 -13.05
N ASP A 66 -28.90 -1.26 -12.19
CA ASP A 66 -27.67 -1.37 -11.40
C ASP A 66 -26.43 -1.52 -12.31
N THR A 67 -26.57 -2.25 -13.43
CA THR A 67 -25.50 -2.40 -14.42
C THR A 67 -25.20 -1.07 -15.14
N GLU A 68 -26.23 -0.28 -15.44
CA GLU A 68 -26.04 1.02 -16.09
C GLU A 68 -25.45 2.03 -15.11
N GLU A 69 -25.91 2.04 -13.86
CA GLU A 69 -25.32 2.86 -12.79
C GLU A 69 -23.85 2.52 -12.57
N LEU A 70 -23.50 1.21 -12.53
CA LEU A 70 -22.13 0.77 -12.42
C LEU A 70 -21.26 1.27 -13.58
N LYS A 71 -21.77 1.21 -14.82
CA LYS A 71 -21.03 1.73 -15.98
C LYS A 71 -20.81 3.25 -15.88
N MET A 72 -21.80 3.99 -15.41
CA MET A 72 -21.65 5.43 -15.21
C MET A 72 -20.58 5.73 -14.15
N CYS A 73 -20.62 5.03 -13.00
CA CYS A 73 -19.60 5.18 -11.96
C CYS A 73 -18.19 4.84 -12.46
N LEU A 74 -18.05 3.77 -13.23
CA LEU A 74 -16.75 3.39 -13.82
C LEU A 74 -16.27 4.45 -14.80
N ALA A 75 -17.16 5.01 -15.64
CA ALA A 75 -16.80 6.08 -16.57
C ALA A 75 -16.37 7.38 -15.87
N GLU A 76 -16.83 7.63 -14.65
CA GLU A 76 -16.36 8.74 -13.82
C GLU A 76 -15.02 8.44 -13.14
N ILE A 77 -14.79 7.19 -12.72
CA ILE A 77 -13.56 6.76 -12.03
C ILE A 77 -12.37 6.68 -13.00
N ASP A 78 -12.57 6.18 -14.22
CA ASP A 78 -11.48 5.96 -15.18
C ASP A 78 -10.66 7.23 -15.49
N PRO A 79 -11.26 8.40 -15.79
CA PRO A 79 -10.49 9.62 -16.04
C PRO A 79 -9.76 10.14 -14.78
N LEU A 80 -10.34 9.92 -13.60
CA LEU A 80 -9.66 10.23 -12.33
C LEU A 80 -8.43 9.33 -12.16
N LYS A 81 -8.57 8.03 -12.40
CA LYS A 81 -7.47 7.07 -12.36
C LYS A 81 -6.34 7.45 -13.32
N GLU A 82 -6.67 7.80 -14.56
CA GLU A 82 -5.69 8.24 -15.55
C GLU A 82 -4.97 9.53 -15.16
N SER A 83 -5.60 10.37 -14.36
CA SER A 83 -5.02 11.63 -13.91
C SER A 83 -4.05 11.46 -12.72
N TRP A 84 -4.38 10.64 -11.73
CA TRP A 84 -3.60 10.55 -10.49
C TRP A 84 -2.60 9.39 -10.48
N LEU A 85 -2.92 8.24 -11.09
CA LEU A 85 -2.08 7.06 -11.04
C LEU A 85 -0.67 7.27 -11.64
N PRO A 86 -0.51 7.96 -12.78
CA PRO A 86 0.82 8.27 -13.31
C PRO A 86 1.63 9.17 -12.37
N LYS A 87 0.98 10.11 -11.68
CA LYS A 87 1.64 10.98 -10.70
C LYS A 87 2.14 10.17 -9.50
N LEU A 88 1.31 9.25 -9.01
CA LEU A 88 1.68 8.34 -7.92
C LEU A 88 2.84 7.43 -8.33
N ARG A 89 2.80 6.84 -9.51
CA ARG A 89 3.90 6.01 -10.04
C ARG A 89 5.21 6.80 -10.14
N ASN A 90 5.16 8.01 -10.65
CA ASN A 90 6.34 8.88 -10.74
C ASN A 90 6.89 9.24 -9.36
N LEU A 91 6.01 9.50 -8.39
CA LEU A 91 6.38 9.78 -7.02
C LEU A 91 7.08 8.58 -6.38
N VAL A 92 6.51 7.38 -6.52
CA VAL A 92 7.11 6.15 -5.99
C VAL A 92 8.42 5.82 -6.71
N ALA A 93 8.52 6.07 -8.01
CA ALA A 93 9.77 5.89 -8.75
C ALA A 93 10.88 6.81 -8.23
N TRP A 94 10.58 8.06 -7.93
CA TRP A 94 11.53 8.98 -7.32
C TRP A 94 11.96 8.55 -5.90
N ILE A 95 10.99 8.13 -5.06
CA ILE A 95 11.31 7.55 -3.74
C ILE A 95 12.23 6.35 -3.91
N ASN A 96 11.94 5.47 -4.88
CA ASN A 96 12.76 4.29 -5.14
C ASN A 96 14.19 4.64 -5.55
N GLU A 97 14.38 5.65 -6.38
CA GLU A 97 15.71 6.11 -6.80
C GLU A 97 16.56 6.55 -5.59
N THR A 98 16.01 7.44 -4.76
CA THR A 98 16.70 7.93 -3.54
C THR A 98 16.92 6.81 -2.53
N PHE A 99 15.92 5.94 -2.34
CA PHE A 99 16.00 4.80 -1.43
C PHE A 99 17.06 3.80 -1.86
N SER A 100 17.08 3.44 -3.14
CA SER A 100 18.07 2.51 -3.69
C SER A 100 19.48 3.08 -3.60
N HIS A 101 19.65 4.37 -3.84
CA HIS A 101 20.93 5.07 -3.70
C HIS A 101 21.43 5.00 -2.24
N ASN A 102 20.58 5.35 -1.27
CA ASN A 102 20.92 5.31 0.15
C ASN A 102 21.29 3.90 0.62
N PHE A 103 20.63 2.88 0.10
CA PHE A 103 20.96 1.48 0.38
C PHE A 103 22.30 1.06 -0.22
N GLN A 104 22.61 1.49 -1.44
CA GLN A 104 23.90 1.21 -2.09
C GLN A 104 25.06 1.81 -1.30
N GLU A 105 24.93 3.02 -0.77
CA GLU A 105 25.95 3.64 0.06
C GLU A 105 26.23 2.85 1.37
N MET A 106 25.23 2.11 1.86
CA MET A 106 25.40 1.18 2.99
C MET A 106 25.93 -0.18 2.58
N ALA A 107 26.25 -0.40 1.30
CA ALA A 107 26.65 -1.69 0.71
C ALA A 107 25.58 -2.78 0.81
N VAL A 108 24.33 -2.39 0.76
CA VAL A 108 23.13 -3.25 0.73
C VAL A 108 22.25 -2.84 -0.44
N ALA A 109 21.20 -3.60 -0.74
CA ALA A 109 20.27 -3.26 -1.81
C ALA A 109 18.85 -3.10 -1.28
N GLY A 110 18.16 -2.09 -1.78
CA GLY A 110 16.76 -1.83 -1.45
C GLY A 110 15.99 -1.35 -2.68
N GLU A 111 14.73 -1.71 -2.74
CA GLU A 111 13.78 -1.34 -3.79
C GLU A 111 12.42 -0.99 -3.17
N VAL A 112 11.82 0.07 -3.67
CA VAL A 112 10.47 0.48 -3.31
C VAL A 112 9.61 0.44 -4.58
N SER A 113 8.50 -0.24 -4.55
CA SER A 113 7.57 -0.34 -5.66
C SER A 113 6.13 -0.11 -5.21
N LEU A 114 5.30 0.37 -6.11
CA LEU A 114 3.86 0.46 -5.89
C LEU A 114 3.25 -0.92 -6.09
N ASP A 115 2.51 -1.40 -5.09
CA ASP A 115 1.70 -2.60 -5.18
C ASP A 115 0.31 -2.20 -5.67
N GLU A 116 0.05 -2.50 -6.94
CA GLU A 116 -1.17 -2.11 -7.63
C GLU A 116 -2.14 -3.28 -7.70
N HIS A 117 -3.35 -3.09 -7.16
CA HIS A 117 -4.47 -4.02 -7.32
C HIS A 117 -5.46 -3.45 -8.33
N ASP A 118 -5.74 -4.17 -9.42
CA ASP A 118 -6.42 -3.68 -10.63
C ASP A 118 -7.71 -2.89 -10.41
N LYS A 119 -8.50 -3.23 -9.40
CA LYS A 119 -9.81 -2.61 -9.14
C LYS A 119 -10.02 -2.12 -7.71
N ASP A 120 -9.21 -2.59 -6.77
CA ASP A 120 -9.35 -2.25 -5.35
C ASP A 120 -8.29 -1.22 -4.96
N PHE A 121 -8.62 0.05 -5.14
CA PHE A 121 -7.71 1.16 -4.77
C PHE A 121 -7.38 1.18 -3.28
N ASP A 122 -8.26 0.64 -2.43
CA ASP A 122 -8.04 0.51 -0.99
C ASP A 122 -6.90 -0.46 -0.64
N GLN A 123 -6.56 -1.36 -1.57
CA GLN A 123 -5.47 -2.32 -1.40
C GLN A 123 -4.14 -1.83 -2.01
N PHE A 124 -4.13 -0.65 -2.60
CA PHE A 124 -2.88 -0.06 -3.08
C PHE A 124 -1.92 0.16 -1.92
N GLY A 125 -0.70 -0.33 -2.07
CA GLY A 125 0.31 -0.28 -1.04
C GLY A 125 1.68 0.06 -1.58
N ILE A 126 2.59 0.36 -0.67
CA ILE A 126 4.01 0.51 -0.98
C ILE A 126 4.72 -0.76 -0.54
N LEU A 127 5.31 -1.46 -1.50
CA LEU A 127 6.08 -2.66 -1.27
C LEU A 127 7.55 -2.30 -1.17
N THR A 128 8.13 -2.51 0.01
CA THR A 128 9.56 -2.32 0.24
C THR A 128 10.25 -3.67 0.23
N LYS A 129 11.25 -3.83 -0.62
CA LYS A 129 12.09 -5.03 -0.69
C LYS A 129 13.52 -4.66 -0.35
N VAL A 130 14.16 -5.48 0.47
CA VAL A 130 15.52 -5.22 0.96
C VAL A 130 16.38 -6.47 0.87
N LYS A 131 17.71 -6.25 0.73
CA LYS A 131 18.72 -7.30 0.72
C LYS A 131 19.92 -6.83 1.53
N PHE A 132 20.06 -7.35 2.74
CA PHE A 132 21.18 -7.02 3.63
C PHE A 132 22.38 -7.96 3.48
N ARG A 133 22.20 -9.14 2.88
CA ARG A 133 23.27 -10.11 2.69
C ARG A 133 23.69 -10.16 1.23
N GLN A 134 24.98 -10.32 0.97
CA GLN A 134 25.51 -10.42 -0.40
C GLN A 134 24.94 -11.63 -1.15
N THR A 135 24.69 -12.73 -0.45
CA THR A 135 24.10 -13.95 -0.99
C THR A 135 22.60 -13.95 -0.68
N GLY A 136 21.76 -13.77 -1.68
CA GLY A 136 20.31 -13.80 -1.51
C GLY A 136 19.60 -12.93 -2.54
N GLN A 137 18.27 -13.05 -2.58
CA GLN A 137 17.40 -12.22 -3.39
C GLN A 137 16.83 -11.09 -2.55
N LEU A 138 16.31 -10.05 -3.19
CA LEU A 138 15.49 -9.01 -2.55
C LEU A 138 14.27 -9.67 -1.90
N GLN A 139 14.08 -9.43 -0.61
CA GLN A 139 12.96 -9.96 0.16
C GLN A 139 12.07 -8.81 0.62
N VAL A 140 10.77 -9.05 0.64
CA VAL A 140 9.80 -8.09 1.17
C VAL A 140 10.11 -7.82 2.64
N LEU A 141 10.15 -6.55 3.01
CA LEU A 141 10.34 -6.11 4.39
C LEU A 141 9.19 -6.61 5.25
N SER A 142 9.48 -7.55 6.16
CA SER A 142 8.50 -8.08 7.09
C SER A 142 9.12 -8.30 8.47
N ALA A 143 8.31 -8.19 9.52
CA ALA A 143 8.76 -8.33 10.90
C ALA A 143 9.36 -9.72 11.23
N HIS A 144 9.12 -10.72 10.38
CA HIS A 144 9.49 -12.12 10.67
C HIS A 144 10.73 -12.63 9.93
N HIS A 145 11.20 -11.91 8.91
CA HIS A 145 12.27 -12.41 8.01
C HIS A 145 13.62 -11.73 8.18
N GLN A 146 13.67 -10.64 8.93
CA GLN A 146 14.89 -9.85 9.11
C GLN A 146 15.38 -9.89 10.55
N SER A 147 16.70 -9.73 10.74
CA SER A 147 17.31 -9.56 12.06
C SER A 147 16.86 -8.23 12.68
N GLY A 148 16.83 -8.15 14.02
CA GLY A 148 16.19 -7.03 14.74
C GLY A 148 16.62 -5.61 14.35
N GLY A 149 17.81 -5.41 13.79
CA GLY A 149 18.30 -4.10 13.34
C GLY A 149 17.97 -3.76 11.87
N GLU A 150 17.75 -4.75 11.03
CA GLU A 150 17.50 -4.56 9.58
C GLU A 150 16.20 -3.79 9.28
N PRO A 151 15.07 -4.06 9.96
CA PRO A 151 13.84 -3.27 9.79
C PRO A 151 14.01 -1.81 10.19
N SER A 152 14.74 -1.55 11.28
CA SER A 152 15.00 -0.18 11.75
C SER A 152 15.80 0.62 10.73
N VAL A 153 16.86 0.04 10.18
CA VAL A 153 17.66 0.63 9.10
C VAL A 153 16.80 0.92 7.88
N SER A 154 16.00 -0.05 7.45
CA SER A 154 15.12 0.10 6.28
C SER A 154 14.09 1.22 6.47
N THR A 155 13.48 1.29 7.64
CA THR A 155 12.49 2.32 7.97
C THR A 155 13.11 3.71 7.94
N ILE A 156 14.30 3.87 8.51
CA ILE A 156 14.95 5.19 8.54
C ILE A 156 15.41 5.62 7.14
N LEU A 157 16.00 4.71 6.35
CA LEU A 157 16.38 5.03 4.98
C LEU A 157 15.17 5.37 4.11
N TYR A 158 14.04 4.70 4.35
CA TYR A 158 12.78 5.05 3.71
C TYR A 158 12.31 6.46 4.13
N LEU A 159 12.33 6.77 5.42
CA LEU A 159 11.99 8.11 5.91
C LEU A 159 12.91 9.19 5.36
N VAL A 160 14.22 8.93 5.27
CA VAL A 160 15.17 9.86 4.64
C VAL A 160 14.81 10.09 3.17
N SER A 161 14.46 9.03 2.45
CA SER A 161 14.05 9.14 1.04
C SER A 161 12.75 9.94 0.84
N LEU A 162 11.82 9.85 1.80
CA LEU A 162 10.62 10.68 1.81
C LEU A 162 10.90 12.16 2.13
N GLN A 163 12.00 12.44 2.83
CA GLN A 163 12.33 13.80 3.22
C GLN A 163 12.63 14.70 2.03
N ASP A 164 13.14 14.16 0.93
CA ASP A 164 13.44 14.92 -0.28
C ASP A 164 12.18 15.36 -1.05
N LEU A 165 11.02 14.73 -0.72
CA LEU A 165 9.72 15.09 -1.28
C LEU A 165 9.07 16.28 -0.59
N THR A 166 9.48 16.60 0.64
CA THR A 166 8.83 17.61 1.46
C THR A 166 9.65 18.89 1.53
N ASN A 167 9.09 19.99 1.04
CA ASN A 167 9.63 21.33 1.22
C ASN A 167 9.37 21.82 2.66
N CYS A 168 10.15 21.33 3.62
CA CYS A 168 10.10 21.80 5.00
C CYS A 168 11.31 22.69 5.30
N GLN A 169 11.14 23.66 6.19
CA GLN A 169 12.23 24.56 6.59
C GLN A 169 13.22 23.90 7.54
N PHE A 170 12.74 22.99 8.37
CA PHE A 170 13.57 22.21 9.29
C PHE A 170 12.99 20.83 9.51
N ARG A 171 13.81 19.91 9.98
CA ARG A 171 13.47 18.51 10.29
C ARG A 171 13.97 18.15 11.66
N VAL A 172 13.18 17.36 12.38
CA VAL A 172 13.57 16.81 13.69
C VAL A 172 13.52 15.30 13.61
N VAL A 173 14.62 14.68 13.94
CA VAL A 173 14.75 13.22 13.93
C VAL A 173 15.14 12.79 15.36
N ASP A 174 14.26 12.05 15.99
CA ASP A 174 14.40 11.64 17.37
C ASP A 174 14.64 10.13 17.49
N GLU A 175 15.55 9.74 18.38
CA GLU A 175 15.86 8.35 18.76
C GLU A 175 16.05 7.34 17.61
N ILE A 176 16.75 7.70 16.55
CA ILE A 176 17.01 6.82 15.39
C ILE A 176 17.62 5.46 15.73
N LYS A 177 18.21 5.33 16.90
CA LYS A 177 19.15 4.27 17.25
C LYS A 177 18.51 3.01 17.86
N GLN A 178 17.22 2.98 18.09
CA GLN A 178 16.58 1.85 18.75
C GLN A 178 16.68 0.58 17.91
N GLY A 179 17.33 -0.44 18.47
CA GLY A 179 17.38 -1.79 17.91
C GLY A 179 18.46 -2.03 16.84
N MET A 180 19.34 -1.06 16.58
CA MET A 180 20.46 -1.26 15.65
C MET A 180 21.72 -1.75 16.35
N ASP A 181 22.52 -2.52 15.63
CA ASP A 181 23.90 -2.82 16.05
C ASP A 181 24.80 -1.58 15.84
N PRO A 182 25.94 -1.50 16.56
CA PRO A 182 26.81 -0.32 16.52
C PRO A 182 27.38 0.00 15.12
N VAL A 183 27.51 -0.99 14.24
CA VAL A 183 28.05 -0.78 12.89
C VAL A 183 26.99 -0.12 12.00
N ASN A 184 25.78 -0.62 12.01
CA ASN A 184 24.68 -0.04 11.28
C ASN A 184 24.27 1.34 11.84
N GLU A 185 24.32 1.50 13.18
CA GLU A 185 24.09 2.78 13.85
C GLU A 185 25.06 3.85 13.31
N ARG A 186 26.35 3.54 13.22
CA ARG A 186 27.38 4.46 12.72
C ARG A 186 27.17 4.81 11.26
N LYS A 187 26.96 3.81 10.40
CA LYS A 187 26.70 4.04 8.97
C LYS A 187 25.47 4.91 8.75
N MET A 188 24.40 4.62 9.48
CA MET A 188 23.15 5.37 9.39
C MET A 188 23.36 6.84 9.79
N PHE A 189 24.06 7.09 10.88
CA PHE A 189 24.36 8.44 11.32
C PHE A 189 25.17 9.21 10.27
N GLN A 190 26.19 8.58 9.69
CA GLN A 190 26.98 9.19 8.61
C GLN A 190 26.11 9.55 7.41
N GLN A 191 25.17 8.69 7.03
CA GLN A 191 24.22 8.97 5.94
C GLN A 191 23.33 10.19 6.25
N LEU A 192 22.81 10.26 7.47
CA LEU A 192 21.99 11.41 7.89
C LEU A 192 22.80 12.72 7.89
N VAL A 193 24.03 12.69 8.39
CA VAL A 193 24.89 13.86 8.38
C VAL A 193 25.21 14.27 6.94
N ARG A 194 25.52 13.34 6.05
CA ARG A 194 25.76 13.62 4.63
C ARG A 194 24.51 14.21 3.96
N ALA A 195 23.36 13.58 4.15
CA ALA A 195 22.10 14.06 3.58
C ALA A 195 21.76 15.47 4.10
N ALA A 196 21.92 15.72 5.40
CA ALA A 196 21.66 17.03 6.00
C ALA A 196 22.69 18.11 5.64
N SER A 197 23.88 17.72 5.20
CA SER A 197 24.96 18.64 4.81
C SER A 197 24.95 19.03 3.34
N GLN A 198 24.02 18.50 2.55
CA GLN A 198 23.89 18.88 1.13
C GLN A 198 23.40 20.32 0.99
N PRO A 199 23.89 21.06 -0.02
CA PRO A 199 23.42 22.42 -0.26
C PRO A 199 21.93 22.43 -0.61
N GLY A 200 21.18 23.33 0.01
CA GLY A 200 19.73 23.45 -0.22
C GLY A 200 18.86 22.53 0.61
N THR A 201 19.45 21.71 1.48
CA THR A 201 18.67 20.87 2.40
C THR A 201 18.15 21.68 3.60
N PRO A 202 16.98 21.32 4.15
CA PRO A 202 16.45 21.92 5.37
C PRO A 202 17.39 21.67 6.56
N GLN A 203 17.33 22.56 7.55
CA GLN A 203 18.05 22.35 8.81
C GLN A 203 17.55 21.07 9.48
N CYS A 204 18.47 20.18 9.87
CA CYS A 204 18.15 18.92 10.53
C CYS A 204 18.57 18.96 12.01
N PHE A 205 17.63 18.67 12.90
CA PHE A 205 17.88 18.47 14.33
C PHE A 205 17.85 16.97 14.62
N LEU A 206 18.98 16.42 15.04
CA LEU A 206 19.11 15.02 15.39
C LEU A 206 19.21 14.90 16.91
N LEU A 207 18.19 14.31 17.54
CA LEU A 207 18.17 14.03 18.97
C LEU A 207 18.69 12.62 19.23
N THR A 208 19.70 12.50 20.08
CA THR A 208 20.32 11.21 20.37
C THR A 208 20.73 11.13 21.85
N PRO A 209 20.46 10.01 22.55
CA PRO A 209 20.77 9.88 23.98
C PRO A 209 22.26 9.76 24.26
N LYS A 210 23.08 9.44 23.27
CA LYS A 210 24.54 9.34 23.41
C LYS A 210 25.27 9.77 22.15
N LEU A 211 26.39 10.41 22.33
CA LEU A 211 27.31 10.72 21.24
C LEU A 211 28.00 9.43 20.77
N LEU A 212 28.04 9.20 19.46
CA LEU A 212 28.83 8.11 18.91
C LEU A 212 30.32 8.52 18.82
N PRO A 213 31.22 7.75 19.35
CA PRO A 213 32.66 8.00 19.17
C PRO A 213 33.09 7.76 17.70
N ASP A 214 34.10 8.46 17.27
CA ASP A 214 34.76 8.28 15.96
C ASP A 214 33.82 8.51 14.73
N LEU A 215 32.90 9.46 14.86
CA LEU A 215 32.10 9.93 13.74
C LEU A 215 32.78 11.11 13.05
N GLU A 216 32.76 11.10 11.74
CA GLU A 216 33.14 12.25 10.94
C GLU A 216 31.96 13.24 10.94
N TYR A 217 32.11 14.34 11.63
CA TYR A 217 31.15 15.44 11.61
C TYR A 217 31.56 16.43 10.51
N SER A 218 30.60 16.90 9.72
CA SER A 218 30.86 17.95 8.75
C SER A 218 31.01 19.32 9.45
N GLU A 219 31.66 20.26 8.81
CA GLU A 219 31.78 21.65 9.33
C GLU A 219 30.42 22.33 9.49
N ALA A 220 29.39 21.85 8.76
CA ALA A 220 28.00 22.33 8.89
C ALA A 220 27.25 21.73 10.07
N CYS A 221 27.87 20.83 10.85
CA CYS A 221 27.22 20.14 11.97
C CYS A 221 27.61 20.81 13.30
N SER A 222 26.61 21.22 14.07
CA SER A 222 26.78 21.72 15.45
C SER A 222 26.31 20.69 16.46
N ILE A 223 27.15 20.39 17.45
CA ILE A 223 26.84 19.41 18.50
C ILE A 223 26.49 20.14 19.77
N LEU A 224 25.30 19.91 20.31
CA LEU A 224 24.84 20.42 21.58
C LEU A 224 24.73 19.29 22.61
N ASN A 225 25.62 19.26 23.58
CA ASN A 225 25.55 18.32 24.69
C ASN A 225 24.67 18.87 25.80
N ILE A 226 23.55 18.19 26.06
CA ILE A 226 22.64 18.51 27.17
C ILE A 226 22.92 17.52 28.29
N MET A 227 23.47 18.05 29.40
CA MET A 227 23.79 17.23 30.57
C MET A 227 22.74 17.40 31.66
N ASN A 228 22.21 16.29 32.14
CA ASN A 228 21.40 16.28 33.35
C ASN A 228 22.31 16.25 34.58
N GLY A 229 22.25 17.28 35.41
CA GLY A 229 23.05 17.34 36.62
C GLY A 229 22.56 18.40 37.61
N PRO A 230 22.99 18.32 38.86
CA PRO A 230 22.57 19.27 39.91
C PRO A 230 22.98 20.72 39.67
N TRP A 231 23.85 20.94 38.72
CA TRP A 231 24.37 22.28 38.31
C TRP A 231 23.39 23.04 37.40
N ILE A 232 22.39 22.41 36.82
CA ILE A 232 21.36 23.07 36.02
C ILE A 232 20.20 23.52 36.90
N LYS A 233 20.53 24.14 38.08
CA LYS A 233 19.50 24.67 38.96
C LYS A 233 18.82 25.93 38.45
N GLN A 234 19.44 26.64 37.52
CA GLN A 234 18.91 27.88 36.94
C GLN A 234 19.28 27.99 35.44
N PRO A 235 18.59 27.26 34.56
CA PRO A 235 18.93 27.23 33.14
C PRO A 235 18.95 28.61 32.47
N VAL A 236 18.07 29.52 32.92
CA VAL A 236 17.99 30.88 32.36
C VAL A 236 19.26 31.71 32.63
N LYS A 237 19.89 31.54 33.80
CA LYS A 237 21.13 32.24 34.11
C LYS A 237 22.35 31.67 33.41
N VAL A 238 22.33 30.36 33.16
CA VAL A 238 23.45 29.67 32.46
C VAL A 238 23.43 29.98 30.98
N TRP A 239 22.26 30.09 30.37
CA TRP A 239 22.11 30.35 28.95
C TRP A 239 22.28 31.82 28.57
N SER A 240 22.02 32.79 29.46
CA SER A 240 22.03 34.19 29.11
C SER A 240 23.41 34.71 28.64
N ASN A 241 24.49 34.05 29.06
CA ASN A 241 25.88 34.54 28.80
C ASN A 241 26.76 33.56 28.01
N GLY A 242 26.25 32.44 27.55
CA GLY A 242 27.08 31.43 26.88
C GLY A 242 28.15 30.77 27.74
N GLU A 243 28.09 30.99 29.06
CA GLU A 243 29.08 30.48 30.01
C GLU A 243 29.07 28.99 30.23
N CYS A 244 27.96 28.32 29.86
CA CYS A 244 27.85 26.86 29.92
C CYS A 244 28.91 26.16 29.07
N TRP A 245 29.32 26.74 27.97
CA TRP A 245 30.38 26.20 27.11
C TRP A 245 31.78 26.31 27.73
N ARG A 246 32.02 27.34 28.50
CA ARG A 246 33.27 27.50 29.22
C ARG A 246 33.37 26.58 30.44
N ALA A 247 32.25 26.29 31.11
CA ALA A 247 32.18 25.41 32.27
C ALA A 247 32.43 23.94 31.93
N VAL A 248 32.12 23.51 30.68
CA VAL A 248 32.27 22.11 30.23
C VAL A 248 33.68 21.83 29.63
N GLY A 249 34.55 22.85 29.57
CA GLY A 249 35.92 22.65 29.11
C GLY A 249 36.09 22.31 27.63
N GLY A 250 35.05 22.51 26.83
CA GLY A 250 35.12 22.30 25.41
C GLY A 250 35.71 23.50 24.71
N ASN A 251 36.97 23.42 24.28
CA ASN A 251 37.51 24.29 23.26
C ASN A 251 36.78 23.98 21.94
N CYS A 252 35.70 24.68 21.67
CA CYS A 252 35.22 24.84 20.30
C CYS A 252 36.03 25.98 19.66
N GLN A 253 37.05 25.62 18.90
CA GLN A 253 37.58 26.46 17.84
C GLN A 253 36.75 26.30 16.59
#